data_f45ef318a977ab6735a470d1afeca664
#
_entry.id   f45ef318a977ab6735a470d1afeca664
#
_cell.length_a   1.000
_cell.length_b   1.000
_cell.length_c   1.000
_cell.angle_alpha   90.00
_cell.angle_beta   90.00
_cell.angle_gamma   90.00
#
_symmetry.space_group_name_H-M   'P 1'
#
loop_
_entity.id
_entity.type
_entity.pdbx_description
1 polymer ?
#
loop_
_entity_poly.entity_id
_entity_poly.type
_entity_poly.pdbx_seq_one_letter_code
_entity_poly.pdbx_strand_id
1 'polypeptide(L)'
;TDKYAVKKPGAEYVASRYAMRTMRWGGVILLLFIIWHILQFTTLTITPGGRYEHGRAYMNMWYGFQLWWVYLIYLVALAALCLHVWHGVWSALQTLGAARGNTIPFIRLIAFVVAFGLFTAFMCVPPAILFGWVPEPMGAAEYAIKAAEAGIVLSH
;
A
#
# COMPACT_ATOMS: atom_id res chain seq x y z
N THR A 1 49.71 8.11 22.32
CA THR A 1 48.38 7.72 22.87
C THR A 1 47.33 8.54 22.15
N ASP A 2 46.86 8.01 21.01
CA ASP A 2 45.77 8.63 20.24
C ASP A 2 44.51 8.52 21.06
N LYS A 3 44.06 9.65 21.59
CA LYS A 3 42.73 9.78 22.18
C LYS A 3 41.71 9.47 21.11
N TYR A 4 40.98 8.41 21.28
CA TYR A 4 39.77 8.13 20.52
C TYR A 4 38.83 9.33 20.67
N ALA A 5 38.92 10.26 19.72
CA ALA A 5 37.99 11.38 19.65
C ALA A 5 36.60 10.74 19.34
N VAL A 6 35.70 10.79 20.31
CA VAL A 6 34.30 10.46 20.10
C VAL A 6 33.80 11.41 19.02
N LYS A 7 33.83 10.96 17.76
CA LYS A 7 33.26 11.74 16.67
C LYS A 7 31.76 11.90 16.99
N LYS A 8 31.33 13.16 17.09
CA LYS A 8 29.89 13.45 17.14
C LYS A 8 29.23 12.67 16.01
N PRO A 9 28.13 11.96 16.28
CA PRO A 9 27.47 11.18 15.25
C PRO A 9 27.14 12.11 14.07
N GLY A 10 27.73 11.85 12.92
CA GLY A 10 27.49 12.63 11.70
C GLY A 10 26.03 12.47 11.25
N ALA A 11 25.56 13.35 10.40
CA ALA A 11 24.20 13.33 9.85
C ALA A 11 23.83 11.95 9.27
N GLU A 12 24.78 11.22 8.69
CA GLU A 12 24.61 9.85 8.19
C GLU A 12 24.26 8.84 9.29
N TYR A 13 24.86 8.95 10.47
CA TYR A 13 24.55 8.05 11.59
C TYR A 13 23.15 8.32 12.14
N VAL A 14 22.75 9.58 12.22
CA VAL A 14 21.39 9.95 12.65
C VAL A 14 20.36 9.44 11.64
N ALA A 15 20.62 9.64 10.33
CA ALA A 15 19.76 9.16 9.25
C ALA A 15 19.63 7.63 9.26
N SER A 16 20.73 6.89 9.48
CA SER A 16 20.68 5.42 9.53
C SER A 16 19.90 4.90 10.74
N ARG A 17 20.03 5.53 11.91
CA ARG A 17 19.23 5.16 13.10
C ARG A 17 17.73 5.45 12.89
N TYR A 18 17.41 6.55 12.23
CA TYR A 18 16.04 6.91 11.90
C TYR A 18 15.46 5.88 10.91
N ALA A 19 16.20 5.53 9.87
CA ALA A 19 15.83 4.50 8.91
C ALA A 19 15.57 3.15 9.58
N MET A 20 16.45 2.69 10.48
CA MET A 20 16.26 1.43 11.20
C MET A 20 15.01 1.42 12.09
N ARG A 21 14.67 2.54 12.72
CA ARG A 21 13.44 2.65 13.53
C ARG A 21 12.19 2.65 12.65
N THR A 22 12.18 3.41 11.57
CA THR A 22 11.05 3.47 10.63
C THR A 22 10.81 2.14 9.94
N MET A 23 11.86 1.40 9.58
CA MET A 23 11.75 0.04 9.03
C MET A 23 11.07 -0.95 9.99
N ARG A 24 11.45 -0.92 11.26
CA ARG A 24 10.88 -1.81 12.28
C ARG A 24 9.39 -1.53 12.51
N TRP A 25 9.04 -0.28 12.76
CA TRP A 25 7.65 0.11 12.96
C TRP A 25 6.82 0.01 11.69
N GLY A 26 7.41 0.34 10.55
CA GLY A 26 6.77 0.14 9.24
C GLY A 26 6.40 -1.33 9.00
N GLY A 27 7.28 -2.27 9.37
CA GLY A 27 7.00 -3.71 9.29
C GLY A 27 5.83 -4.15 10.18
N VAL A 28 5.73 -3.63 11.41
CA VAL A 28 4.60 -3.91 12.31
C VAL A 28 3.29 -3.35 11.74
N ILE A 29 3.30 -2.10 11.25
CA ILE A 29 2.13 -1.49 10.61
C ILE A 29 1.66 -2.32 9.42
N LEU A 30 2.59 -2.77 8.57
CA LEU A 30 2.27 -3.58 7.41
C LEU A 30 1.70 -4.96 7.80
N LEU A 31 2.26 -5.61 8.83
CA LEU A 31 1.73 -6.87 9.31
C LEU A 31 0.27 -6.73 9.79
N LEU A 32 -0.01 -5.72 10.61
CA LEU A 32 -1.36 -5.44 11.08
C LEU A 32 -2.29 -5.08 9.92
N PHE A 33 -1.80 -4.32 8.95
CA PHE A 33 -2.56 -3.97 7.76
C PHE A 33 -2.88 -5.19 6.88
N ILE A 34 -1.94 -6.12 6.69
CA ILE A 34 -2.19 -7.36 5.92
C ILE A 34 -3.31 -8.17 6.58
N ILE A 35 -3.28 -8.31 7.91
CA ILE A 35 -4.34 -8.98 8.65
C ILE A 35 -5.68 -8.26 8.43
N TRP A 36 -5.72 -6.95 8.60
CA TRP A 36 -6.91 -6.14 8.33
C TRP A 36 -7.42 -6.32 6.89
N HIS A 37 -6.52 -6.22 5.91
CA HIS A 37 -6.86 -6.34 4.49
C HIS A 37 -7.47 -7.70 4.15
N ILE A 38 -6.90 -8.79 4.68
CA ILE A 38 -7.44 -10.15 4.52
C ILE A 38 -8.83 -10.25 5.17
N LEU A 39 -9.01 -9.76 6.39
CA LEU A 39 -10.28 -9.79 7.09
C LEU A 39 -11.36 -8.97 6.38
N GLN A 40 -10.97 -7.87 5.72
CA GLN A 40 -11.89 -6.99 5.03
C GLN A 40 -12.28 -7.49 3.63
N PHE A 41 -11.31 -7.93 2.80
CA PHE A 41 -11.58 -8.21 1.39
C PHE A 41 -11.52 -9.70 1.01
N THR A 42 -10.89 -10.54 1.82
CA THR A 42 -10.78 -11.97 1.53
C THR A 42 -11.81 -12.79 2.31
N THR A 43 -11.79 -12.67 3.64
CA THR A 43 -12.71 -13.44 4.50
C THR A 43 -14.05 -12.75 4.73
N LEU A 44 -14.13 -11.44 4.45
CA LEU A 44 -15.30 -10.59 4.71
C LEU A 44 -15.80 -10.65 6.17
N THR A 45 -14.88 -10.90 7.11
CA THR A 45 -15.19 -10.94 8.55
C THR A 45 -15.41 -9.53 9.10
N ILE A 46 -14.67 -8.55 8.56
CA ILE A 46 -14.80 -7.14 8.89
C ILE A 46 -15.35 -6.42 7.67
N THR A 47 -16.60 -5.95 7.74
CA THR A 47 -17.30 -5.32 6.62
C THR A 47 -17.68 -3.88 6.94
N PRO A 48 -16.75 -2.93 6.88
CA PRO A 48 -17.07 -1.51 7.10
C PRO A 48 -18.10 -1.03 6.07
N GLY A 49 -19.23 -0.45 6.55
CA GLY A 49 -20.34 -0.07 5.67
C GLY A 49 -21.35 -1.18 5.37
N GLY A 50 -21.11 -2.43 5.78
CA GLY A 50 -22.12 -3.47 5.93
C GLY A 50 -22.73 -4.09 4.65
N ARG A 51 -22.14 -3.87 3.46
CA ARG A 51 -22.70 -4.34 2.18
C ARG A 51 -21.70 -5.14 1.34
N TYR A 52 -20.90 -5.97 2.01
CA TYR A 52 -19.88 -6.78 1.33
C TYR A 52 -20.46 -8.12 0.87
N GLU A 53 -20.12 -8.53 -0.35
CA GLU A 53 -20.52 -9.81 -0.93
C GLU A 53 -19.31 -10.55 -1.50
N HIS A 54 -19.28 -11.88 -1.35
CA HIS A 54 -18.26 -12.72 -1.96
C HIS A 54 -18.31 -12.60 -3.49
N GLY A 55 -17.12 -12.51 -4.11
CA GLY A 55 -17.01 -12.40 -5.57
C GLY A 55 -17.24 -11.00 -6.16
N ARG A 56 -17.61 -10.01 -5.34
CA ARG A 56 -17.88 -8.63 -5.80
C ARG A 56 -16.83 -7.63 -5.32
N ALA A 57 -15.60 -7.80 -5.76
CA ALA A 57 -14.47 -6.99 -5.30
C ALA A 57 -14.68 -5.48 -5.50
N TYR A 58 -15.22 -5.06 -6.65
CA TYR A 58 -15.49 -3.65 -6.93
C TYR A 58 -16.51 -3.04 -5.95
N MET A 59 -17.60 -3.74 -5.70
CA MET A 59 -18.64 -3.31 -4.77
C MET A 59 -18.10 -3.21 -3.33
N ASN A 60 -17.36 -4.23 -2.88
CA ASN A 60 -16.77 -4.25 -1.55
C ASN A 60 -15.78 -3.09 -1.37
N MET A 61 -14.99 -2.81 -2.39
CA MET A 61 -14.04 -1.70 -2.40
C MET A 61 -14.76 -0.36 -2.37
N TRP A 62 -15.81 -0.19 -3.18
CA TRP A 62 -16.60 1.03 -3.24
C TRP A 62 -17.25 1.35 -1.89
N TYR A 63 -17.95 0.40 -1.26
CA TYR A 63 -18.55 0.61 0.06
C TYR A 63 -17.51 0.84 1.16
N GLY A 64 -16.39 0.15 1.11
CA GLY A 64 -15.32 0.31 2.10
C GLY A 64 -14.71 1.70 2.08
N PHE A 65 -14.40 2.21 0.90
CA PHE A 65 -13.73 3.52 0.76
C PHE A 65 -14.67 4.73 0.81
N GLN A 66 -15.97 4.54 0.89
CA GLN A 66 -16.90 5.61 1.28
C GLN A 66 -16.65 6.10 2.72
N LEU A 67 -16.01 5.29 3.55
CA LEU A 67 -15.70 5.62 4.94
C LEU A 67 -14.32 6.27 5.02
N TRP A 68 -14.28 7.54 5.41
CA TRP A 68 -13.03 8.32 5.50
C TRP A 68 -11.95 7.68 6.39
N TRP A 69 -12.34 7.00 7.48
CA TRP A 69 -11.40 6.34 8.39
C TRP A 69 -10.79 5.07 7.78
N VAL A 70 -11.51 4.33 6.94
CA VAL A 70 -10.97 3.21 6.15
C VAL A 70 -9.93 3.75 5.18
N TYR A 71 -10.26 4.84 4.46
CA TYR A 71 -9.31 5.53 3.60
C TYR A 71 -8.02 5.90 4.34
N LEU A 72 -8.11 6.46 5.57
CA LEU A 72 -6.94 6.81 6.37
C LEU A 72 -6.09 5.59 6.76
N ILE A 73 -6.70 4.46 7.10
CA ILE A 73 -5.96 3.20 7.38
C ILE A 73 -5.14 2.80 6.16
N TYR A 74 -5.74 2.83 4.96
CA TYR A 74 -5.05 2.48 3.72
C TYR A 74 -3.98 3.50 3.36
N LEU A 75 -4.22 4.78 3.54
CA LEU A 75 -3.22 5.84 3.31
C LEU A 75 -1.97 5.63 4.17
N VAL A 76 -2.15 5.41 5.48
CA VAL A 76 -1.04 5.17 6.41
C VAL A 76 -0.29 3.89 6.07
N ALA A 77 -1.02 2.82 5.75
CA ALA A 77 -0.42 1.54 5.37
C ALA A 77 0.37 1.64 4.05
N LEU A 78 -0.16 2.31 3.04
CA LEU A 78 0.52 2.51 1.76
C LEU A 78 1.73 3.44 1.89
N ALA A 79 1.67 4.46 2.76
CA ALA A 79 2.83 5.28 3.07
C ALA A 79 3.93 4.46 3.77
N ALA A 80 3.56 3.61 4.73
CA ALA A 80 4.48 2.69 5.37
C ALA A 80 5.07 1.67 4.38
N LEU A 81 4.26 1.15 3.45
CA LEU A 81 4.70 0.26 2.37
C LEU A 81 5.70 0.97 1.44
N CYS A 82 5.41 2.19 1.03
CA CYS A 82 6.29 2.98 0.18
C CYS A 82 7.69 3.13 0.83
N LEU A 83 7.74 3.52 2.10
CA LEU A 83 8.99 3.65 2.84
C LEU A 83 9.70 2.30 3.01
N HIS A 84 8.96 1.25 3.29
CA HIS A 84 9.49 -0.11 3.47
C HIS A 84 10.10 -0.65 2.18
N VAL A 85 9.41 -0.50 1.06
CA VAL A 85 9.89 -0.92 -0.27
C VAL A 85 11.08 -0.09 -0.70
N TRP A 86 11.05 1.22 -0.51
CA TRP A 86 12.20 2.09 -0.83
C TRP A 86 13.48 1.64 -0.11
N HIS A 87 13.40 1.44 1.21
CA HIS A 87 14.54 0.96 1.98
C HIS A 87 14.91 -0.49 1.62
N GLY A 88 13.92 -1.35 1.40
CA GLY A 88 14.13 -2.75 1.06
C GLY A 88 14.85 -2.93 -0.28
N VAL A 89 14.39 -2.25 -1.33
CA VAL A 89 15.03 -2.28 -2.65
C VAL A 89 16.45 -1.73 -2.60
N TRP A 90 16.64 -0.58 -1.93
CA TRP A 90 17.96 -0.01 -1.73
C TRP A 90 18.91 -0.97 -1.03
N SER A 91 18.48 -1.53 0.11
CA SER A 91 19.29 -2.45 0.91
C SER A 91 19.61 -3.75 0.16
N ALA A 92 18.63 -4.32 -0.55
CA ALA A 92 18.82 -5.53 -1.34
C ALA A 92 19.87 -5.33 -2.44
N LEU A 93 19.79 -4.23 -3.18
CA LEU A 93 20.75 -3.93 -4.25
C LEU A 93 22.15 -3.62 -3.71
N GLN A 94 22.26 -3.05 -2.51
CA GLN A 94 23.54 -2.90 -1.82
C GLN A 94 24.13 -4.25 -1.45
N THR A 95 23.34 -5.15 -0.87
CA THR A 95 23.78 -6.48 -0.45
C THR A 95 24.24 -7.33 -1.63
N LEU A 96 23.60 -7.19 -2.79
CA LEU A 96 23.99 -7.83 -4.04
C LEU A 96 25.23 -7.22 -4.68
N GLY A 97 25.84 -6.19 -4.07
CA GLY A 97 27.04 -5.54 -4.57
C GLY A 97 26.82 -4.64 -5.81
N ALA A 98 25.56 -4.34 -6.14
CA ALA A 98 25.23 -3.44 -7.26
C ALA A 98 25.58 -1.97 -6.95
N ALA A 99 25.64 -1.59 -5.67
CA ALA A 99 25.94 -0.24 -5.22
C ALA A 99 27.45 0.03 -5.21
N ARG A 100 28.00 0.44 -6.35
CA ARG A 100 29.40 0.81 -6.53
C ARG A 100 29.50 2.23 -7.07
N GLY A 101 30.25 3.11 -6.39
CA GLY A 101 30.61 4.44 -6.91
C GLY A 101 29.50 5.12 -7.75
N ASN A 102 29.63 5.05 -9.05
CA ASN A 102 28.74 5.71 -10.00
C ASN A 102 27.34 5.12 -10.12
N THR A 103 27.09 3.90 -9.61
CA THR A 103 25.76 3.26 -9.69
C THR A 103 24.82 3.65 -8.56
N ILE A 104 25.35 4.22 -7.48
CA ILE A 104 24.58 4.62 -6.29
C ILE A 104 23.38 5.51 -6.63
N PRO A 105 23.51 6.62 -7.39
CA PRO A 105 22.37 7.49 -7.70
C PRO A 105 21.30 6.76 -8.54
N PHE A 106 21.71 5.90 -9.45
CA PHE A 106 20.79 5.12 -10.28
C PHE A 106 19.99 4.11 -9.43
N ILE A 107 20.62 3.43 -8.50
CA ILE A 107 19.96 2.47 -7.60
C ILE A 107 18.95 3.19 -6.70
N ARG A 108 19.29 4.39 -6.18
CA ARG A 108 18.35 5.21 -5.42
C ARG A 108 17.14 5.63 -6.25
N LEU A 109 17.36 5.96 -7.51
CA LEU A 109 16.28 6.30 -8.44
C LEU A 109 15.37 5.09 -8.67
N ILE A 110 15.92 3.90 -8.92
CA ILE A 110 15.12 2.66 -9.07
C ILE A 110 14.28 2.41 -7.81
N ALA A 111 14.91 2.45 -6.63
CA ALA A 111 14.19 2.25 -5.38
C ALA A 111 13.05 3.25 -5.18
N PHE A 112 13.27 4.52 -5.53
CA PHE A 112 12.27 5.56 -5.49
C PHE A 112 11.13 5.31 -6.48
N VAL A 113 11.45 5.02 -7.74
CA VAL A 113 10.45 4.78 -8.80
C VAL A 113 9.57 3.58 -8.47
N VAL A 114 10.17 2.48 -7.99
CA VAL A 114 9.40 1.29 -7.57
C VAL A 114 8.49 1.60 -6.40
N ALA A 115 9.01 2.22 -5.35
CA ALA A 115 8.24 2.52 -4.14
C ALA A 115 7.11 3.53 -4.40
N PHE A 116 7.41 4.62 -5.09
CA PHE A 116 6.45 5.66 -5.43
C PHE A 116 5.44 5.20 -6.47
N GLY A 117 5.88 4.39 -7.45
CA GLY A 117 4.99 3.79 -8.44
C GLY A 117 3.96 2.86 -7.80
N LEU A 118 4.37 2.01 -6.86
CA LEU A 118 3.46 1.18 -6.07
C LEU A 118 2.48 2.03 -5.25
N PHE A 119 2.98 3.04 -4.54
CA PHE A 119 2.12 3.94 -3.77
C PHE A 119 1.06 4.60 -4.65
N THR A 120 1.45 5.16 -5.79
CA THR A 120 0.54 5.84 -6.72
C THR A 120 -0.47 4.85 -7.31
N ALA A 121 -0.02 3.67 -7.75
CA ALA A 121 -0.88 2.66 -8.35
C ALA A 121 -2.00 2.20 -7.39
N PHE A 122 -1.67 1.97 -6.12
CA PHE A 122 -2.67 1.55 -5.14
C PHE A 122 -3.47 2.72 -4.54
N MET A 123 -2.89 3.92 -4.52
CA MET A 123 -3.54 5.09 -3.90
C MET A 123 -4.45 5.86 -4.87
N CYS A 124 -4.49 5.54 -6.16
CA CYS A 124 -5.39 6.24 -7.10
C CYS A 124 -6.87 5.88 -6.88
N VAL A 125 -7.19 4.66 -6.45
CA VAL A 125 -8.56 4.16 -6.33
C VAL A 125 -9.29 4.68 -5.07
N PRO A 126 -8.73 4.57 -3.84
CA PRO A 126 -9.41 5.01 -2.63
C PRO A 126 -9.92 6.46 -2.65
N PRO A 127 -9.11 7.48 -3.03
CA PRO A 127 -9.60 8.84 -3.11
C PRO A 127 -10.62 9.05 -4.22
N ALA A 128 -10.47 8.35 -5.35
CA ALA A 128 -11.44 8.46 -6.45
C ALA A 128 -12.84 8.00 -6.02
N ILE A 129 -12.92 6.98 -5.16
CA ILE A 129 -14.18 6.52 -4.57
C ILE A 129 -14.66 7.52 -3.51
N LEU A 130 -13.80 7.94 -2.59
CA LEU A 130 -14.17 8.85 -1.50
C LEU A 130 -14.71 10.20 -2.00
N PHE A 131 -14.12 10.72 -3.08
CA PHE A 131 -14.54 12.00 -3.69
C PHE A 131 -15.64 11.84 -4.75
N GLY A 132 -16.17 10.63 -4.95
CA GLY A 132 -17.29 10.38 -5.85
C GLY A 132 -16.94 10.47 -7.35
N TRP A 133 -15.65 10.30 -7.71
CA TRP A 133 -15.22 10.27 -9.12
C TRP A 133 -15.53 8.94 -9.80
N VAL A 134 -15.79 7.91 -9.01
CA VAL A 134 -16.13 6.57 -9.48
C VAL A 134 -17.61 6.30 -9.19
N PRO A 135 -18.39 5.86 -10.18
CA PRO A 135 -19.82 5.62 -10.01
C PRO A 135 -20.10 4.48 -9.03
N GLU A 136 -21.28 4.55 -8.41
CA GLU A 136 -21.76 3.46 -7.56
C GLU A 136 -21.86 2.16 -8.38
N PRO A 137 -21.40 1.02 -7.83
CA PRO A 137 -21.56 -0.26 -8.49
C PRO A 137 -23.03 -0.64 -8.60
N MET A 138 -23.42 -1.18 -9.74
CA MET A 138 -24.78 -1.69 -9.93
C MET A 138 -25.09 -2.77 -8.89
N GLY A 139 -26.25 -2.68 -8.25
CA GLY A 139 -26.73 -3.71 -7.34
C GLY A 139 -26.92 -5.05 -8.05
N ALA A 140 -26.95 -6.17 -7.30
CA ALA A 140 -27.10 -7.50 -7.87
C ALA A 140 -28.32 -7.64 -8.77
N ALA A 141 -29.45 -7.05 -8.37
CA ALA A 141 -30.68 -7.08 -9.14
C ALA A 141 -30.57 -6.28 -10.45
N GLU A 142 -29.99 -5.09 -10.40
CA GLU A 142 -29.78 -4.25 -11.58
C GLU A 142 -28.79 -4.86 -12.56
N TYR A 143 -27.71 -5.48 -12.04
CA TYR A 143 -26.75 -6.21 -12.87
C TYR A 143 -27.41 -7.41 -13.57
N ALA A 144 -28.25 -8.18 -12.85
CA ALA A 144 -28.97 -9.30 -13.42
C ALA A 144 -29.95 -8.85 -14.53
N ILE A 145 -30.66 -7.75 -14.35
CA ILE A 145 -31.55 -7.17 -15.37
C ILE A 145 -30.75 -6.79 -16.62
N LYS A 146 -29.68 -6.01 -16.45
CA LYS A 146 -28.83 -5.60 -17.59
C LYS A 146 -28.13 -6.75 -18.29
N ALA A 147 -27.72 -7.77 -17.55
CA ALA A 147 -27.11 -8.97 -18.12
C ALA A 147 -28.16 -9.76 -18.97
N ALA A 148 -29.39 -9.86 -18.47
CA ALA A 148 -30.48 -10.50 -19.21
C ALA A 148 -30.84 -9.71 -20.49
N GLU A 149 -30.91 -8.38 -20.42
CA GLU A 149 -31.13 -7.51 -21.59
C GLU A 149 -30.00 -7.63 -22.62
N ALA A 150 -28.76 -7.82 -22.18
CA ALA A 150 -27.58 -8.02 -23.05
C ALA A 150 -27.45 -9.48 -23.57
N GLY A 151 -28.36 -10.39 -23.21
CA GLY A 151 -28.29 -11.78 -23.59
C GLY A 151 -27.16 -12.58 -22.93
N ILE A 152 -26.60 -12.09 -21.83
CA ILE A 152 -25.53 -12.74 -21.07
C ILE A 152 -26.16 -13.70 -20.08
N VAL A 153 -25.96 -15.02 -20.30
CA VAL A 153 -26.40 -16.07 -19.36
C VAL A 153 -25.44 -16.08 -18.18
N LEU A 154 -25.91 -15.65 -17.00
CA LEU A 154 -25.14 -15.74 -15.76
C LEU A 154 -25.19 -17.22 -15.30
N SER A 155 -24.07 -17.95 -15.45
CA SER A 155 -23.91 -19.27 -14.84
C SER A 155 -23.78 -19.10 -13.32
N HIS A 156 -24.65 -19.78 -12.60
CA HIS A 156 -24.61 -19.88 -11.14
C HIS A 156 -23.47 -20.76 -10.64
#